data_5831c00236149bb0f2c791195be98bef
#
_entry.id   5831c00236149bb0f2c791195be98bef
#
_cell.length_a   1.000
_cell.length_b   1.000
_cell.length_c   1.000
_cell.angle_alpha   90.00
_cell.angle_beta   90.00
_cell.angle_gamma   90.00
#
_symmetry.space_group_name_H-M   'P 1'
#
loop_
_entity.id
_entity.type
_entity.pdbx_description
1 polymer ?
#
loop_
_entity_poly.entity_id
_entity_poly.type
_entity_poly.pdbx_seq_one_letter_code
_entity_poly.pdbx_strand_id
1 'polypeptide(L)'
;MALNHSHEQQIDAASRPSRRRRTRRFGFLALGLALALSAGVLTSCESIEAERLQVISEVNASRAAAGVPAVRENVALDIKADKWAQKMRNACKIWHSNLADGAPDNWRKLGENVGRGGSIGQVHVAYMNSPGHKANILDPAFNQMGAAAVWGDCNGYRTVFTVHVFMKG
;
A
#
# COMPACT_ATOMS: atom_id res chain seq x y z
N MET A 1 11.81 28.20 37.43
CA MET A 1 11.08 27.74 38.63
C MET A 1 9.62 27.80 38.33
N ALA A 2 8.98 26.70 38.37
CA ALA A 2 7.58 26.30 38.63
C ALA A 2 7.13 25.18 37.69
N LEU A 3 7.17 23.99 38.24
CA LEU A 3 6.57 22.79 37.73
C LEU A 3 5.05 22.91 37.90
N ASN A 4 4.27 22.62 36.86
CA ASN A 4 2.84 22.45 37.01
C ASN A 4 2.47 21.04 36.53
N HIS A 5 2.17 20.19 37.51
CA HIS A 5 1.60 18.87 37.35
C HIS A 5 0.09 19.02 37.15
N SER A 6 -0.43 18.59 36.04
CA SER A 6 -1.88 18.46 35.84
C SER A 6 -2.26 16.97 35.83
N HIS A 7 -3.08 16.64 36.79
CA HIS A 7 -3.64 15.33 37.12
C HIS A 7 -4.42 14.70 35.96
N GLU A 8 -4.06 13.47 35.68
CA GLU A 8 -4.81 12.51 34.88
C GLU A 8 -5.99 11.98 35.71
N GLN A 9 -7.21 12.24 35.27
CA GLN A 9 -8.42 11.66 35.88
C GLN A 9 -8.83 10.42 35.09
N GLN A 10 -8.60 9.28 35.68
CA GLN A 10 -9.11 7.98 35.32
C GLN A 10 -10.59 7.90 35.67
N ILE A 11 -11.47 7.61 34.70
CA ILE A 11 -12.90 7.39 34.94
C ILE A 11 -13.17 5.90 34.80
N ASP A 12 -13.31 5.22 35.93
CA ASP A 12 -13.82 3.85 36.03
C ASP A 12 -15.34 3.85 35.86
N ALA A 13 -15.84 3.18 34.81
CA ALA A 13 -17.27 2.91 34.65
C ALA A 13 -17.58 1.48 35.08
N ALA A 14 -18.19 1.38 36.25
CA ALA A 14 -18.61 0.15 36.89
C ALA A 14 -19.72 -0.58 36.12
N SER A 15 -19.56 -1.86 35.98
CA SER A 15 -20.48 -2.87 35.47
C SER A 15 -21.77 -3.01 36.33
N ARG A 16 -22.93 -3.08 35.69
CA ARG A 16 -24.18 -3.59 36.29
C ARG A 16 -24.62 -4.87 35.55
N PRO A 17 -24.98 -5.94 36.24
CA PRO A 17 -25.48 -7.16 35.62
C PRO A 17 -27.00 -7.08 35.39
N SER A 18 -27.50 -7.41 34.21
CA SER A 18 -28.93 -7.58 33.94
C SER A 18 -29.31 -9.00 33.61
N ARG A 19 -30.08 -9.53 34.55
CA ARG A 19 -31.13 -10.57 34.49
C ARG A 19 -31.22 -11.50 33.28
N ARG A 20 -30.97 -12.78 33.60
CA ARG A 20 -31.45 -13.99 32.90
C ARG A 20 -32.94 -13.91 32.57
N ARG A 21 -33.30 -14.02 31.29
CA ARG A 21 -34.60 -14.55 30.85
C ARG A 21 -34.35 -15.91 30.15
N ARG A 22 -34.96 -16.90 30.78
CA ARG A 22 -35.06 -18.28 30.30
C ARG A 22 -36.22 -18.32 29.27
N THR A 23 -35.99 -18.67 28.02
CA THR A 23 -37.04 -19.08 27.07
C THR A 23 -36.60 -20.32 26.30
N ARG A 24 -37.37 -21.30 26.52
CA ARG A 24 -37.77 -22.55 25.87
C ARG A 24 -37.11 -22.91 24.53
N ARG A 25 -36.61 -24.13 24.56
CA ARG A 25 -36.22 -24.93 23.42
C ARG A 25 -37.38 -25.14 22.44
N PHE A 26 -37.17 -24.79 21.18
CA PHE A 26 -37.81 -25.49 20.07
C PHE A 26 -36.70 -25.90 19.12
N GLY A 27 -36.58 -27.20 18.92
CA GLY A 27 -35.67 -27.76 17.94
C GLY A 27 -36.26 -27.57 16.53
N PHE A 28 -35.43 -27.10 15.64
CA PHE A 28 -35.59 -27.37 14.21
C PHE A 28 -34.24 -27.84 13.69
N LEU A 29 -34.19 -29.14 13.36
CA LEU A 29 -33.20 -29.65 12.44
C LEU A 29 -33.48 -29.01 11.08
N ALA A 30 -32.50 -28.26 10.57
CA ALA A 30 -32.44 -27.94 9.15
C ALA A 30 -30.99 -28.03 8.69
N LEU A 31 -30.80 -28.98 7.92
CA LEU A 31 -29.78 -29.27 6.93
C LEU A 31 -29.38 -27.99 6.19
N GLY A 32 -28.10 -27.61 6.28
CA GLY A 32 -27.55 -26.41 5.62
C GLY A 32 -26.04 -26.51 5.59
N LEU A 33 -25.51 -27.55 4.94
CA LEU A 33 -24.07 -27.71 4.75
C LEU A 33 -23.70 -27.10 3.40
N ALA A 34 -22.54 -26.44 3.37
CA ALA A 34 -21.74 -26.06 2.23
C ALA A 34 -22.15 -24.82 1.44
N LEU A 35 -21.62 -23.68 1.86
CA LEU A 35 -21.10 -22.63 0.95
C LEU A 35 -20.28 -21.59 1.77
N ALA A 36 -19.07 -21.96 2.19
CA ALA A 36 -18.16 -21.03 2.85
C ALA A 36 -16.68 -21.35 2.55
N LEU A 37 -16.31 -21.42 1.27
CA LEU A 37 -14.90 -21.69 0.89
C LEU A 37 -14.44 -20.93 -0.36
N SER A 38 -15.01 -19.78 -0.69
CA SER A 38 -14.52 -18.98 -1.83
C SER A 38 -14.29 -17.49 -1.55
N ALA A 39 -14.51 -17.01 -0.32
CA ALA A 39 -14.38 -15.58 -0.01
C ALA A 39 -12.92 -15.11 0.25
N GLY A 40 -12.00 -16.02 0.60
CA GLY A 40 -10.66 -15.62 1.03
C GLY A 40 -9.67 -15.26 -0.09
N VAL A 41 -9.89 -15.77 -1.30
CA VAL A 41 -8.96 -15.54 -2.42
C VAL A 41 -9.28 -14.25 -3.17
N LEU A 42 -10.54 -13.86 -3.22
CA LEU A 42 -10.95 -12.62 -3.92
C LEU A 42 -10.51 -11.36 -3.17
N THR A 43 -10.54 -11.36 -1.84
CA THR A 43 -10.17 -10.20 -1.02
C THR A 43 -8.68 -9.84 -1.12
N SER A 44 -7.78 -10.81 -1.33
CA SER A 44 -6.35 -10.49 -1.43
C SER A 44 -5.95 -9.91 -2.80
N CYS A 45 -6.60 -10.33 -3.89
CA CYS A 45 -6.37 -9.75 -5.21
C CYS A 45 -6.92 -8.32 -5.31
N GLU A 46 -8.08 -8.08 -4.71
CA GLU A 46 -8.72 -6.76 -4.69
C GLU A 46 -7.91 -5.74 -3.87
N SER A 47 -7.29 -6.15 -2.76
CA SER A 47 -6.44 -5.26 -1.97
C SER A 47 -5.15 -4.85 -2.70
N ILE A 48 -4.49 -5.78 -3.41
CA ILE A 48 -3.26 -5.50 -4.18
C ILE A 48 -3.56 -4.53 -5.31
N GLU A 49 -4.68 -4.69 -6.00
CA GLU A 49 -5.14 -3.78 -7.05
C GLU A 49 -5.41 -2.37 -6.49
N ALA A 50 -6.17 -2.28 -5.40
CA ALA A 50 -6.50 -1.00 -4.75
C ALA A 50 -5.25 -0.25 -4.29
N GLU A 51 -4.27 -0.93 -3.72
CA GLU A 51 -3.01 -0.36 -3.26
C GLU A 51 -2.15 0.16 -4.42
N ARG A 52 -2.08 -0.59 -5.53
CA ARG A 52 -1.41 -0.16 -6.76
C ARG A 52 -2.06 1.10 -7.33
N LEU A 53 -3.39 1.10 -7.43
CA LEU A 53 -4.15 2.26 -7.92
C LEU A 53 -3.96 3.48 -7.03
N GLN A 54 -3.86 3.31 -5.71
CA GLN A 54 -3.53 4.40 -4.80
C GLN A 54 -2.16 5.00 -5.15
N VAL A 55 -1.12 4.18 -5.33
CA VAL A 55 0.22 4.67 -5.70
C VAL A 55 0.18 5.48 -6.98
N ILE A 56 -0.47 4.96 -8.04
CA ILE A 56 -0.58 5.64 -9.35
C ILE A 56 -1.36 6.96 -9.20
N SER A 57 -2.42 6.95 -8.41
CA SER A 57 -3.24 8.14 -8.13
C SER A 57 -2.44 9.24 -7.45
N GLU A 58 -1.64 8.92 -6.42
CA GLU A 58 -0.81 9.90 -5.71
C GLU A 58 0.28 10.49 -6.62
N VAL A 59 0.90 9.66 -7.47
CA VAL A 59 1.85 10.13 -8.49
C VAL A 59 1.17 11.10 -9.46
N ASN A 60 0.02 10.72 -10.02
CA ASN A 60 -0.68 11.56 -10.98
C ASN A 60 -1.26 12.84 -10.36
N ALA A 61 -1.67 12.81 -9.09
CA ALA A 61 -2.06 14.02 -8.36
C ALA A 61 -0.89 14.99 -8.20
N SER A 62 0.31 14.50 -7.84
CA SER A 62 1.52 15.33 -7.75
C SER A 62 1.95 15.89 -9.11
N ARG A 63 1.84 15.10 -10.19
CA ARG A 63 2.10 15.55 -11.56
C ARG A 63 1.13 16.65 -12.00
N ALA A 64 -0.16 16.45 -11.75
CA ALA A 64 -1.19 17.44 -12.05
C ALA A 64 -0.96 18.76 -11.30
N ALA A 65 -0.62 18.70 -10.00
CA ALA A 65 -0.29 19.87 -9.20
C ALA A 65 0.94 20.63 -9.71
N ALA A 66 1.87 19.95 -10.40
CA ALA A 66 3.05 20.52 -11.02
C ALA A 66 2.86 20.90 -12.49
N GLY A 67 1.65 20.74 -13.07
CA GLY A 67 1.38 21.00 -14.48
C GLY A 67 2.02 19.99 -15.45
N VAL A 68 2.37 18.79 -14.95
CA VAL A 68 2.99 17.71 -15.74
C VAL A 68 1.91 16.71 -16.18
N PRO A 69 1.91 16.24 -17.45
CA PRO A 69 0.93 15.26 -17.92
C PRO A 69 0.94 13.97 -17.10
N ALA A 70 -0.24 13.37 -16.89
CA ALA A 70 -0.38 12.11 -16.19
C ALA A 70 0.38 10.97 -16.91
N VAL A 71 0.90 10.03 -16.12
CA VAL A 71 1.41 8.75 -16.63
C VAL A 71 0.28 7.73 -16.70
N ARG A 72 0.34 6.85 -17.71
CA ARG A 72 -0.59 5.73 -17.86
C ARG A 72 0.00 4.48 -17.21
N GLU A 73 -0.85 3.68 -16.63
CA GLU A 73 -0.46 2.37 -16.11
C GLU A 73 0.05 1.45 -17.23
N ASN A 74 1.07 0.65 -16.89
CA ASN A 74 1.63 -0.37 -17.77
C ASN A 74 1.78 -1.68 -16.99
N VAL A 75 0.99 -2.68 -17.36
CA VAL A 75 0.90 -3.97 -16.66
C VAL A 75 2.25 -4.71 -16.60
N ALA A 76 3.08 -4.62 -17.64
CA ALA A 76 4.39 -5.26 -17.58
C ALA A 76 5.30 -4.61 -16.53
N LEU A 77 5.21 -3.29 -16.37
CA LEU A 77 5.92 -2.57 -15.32
C LEU A 77 5.33 -2.82 -13.93
N ASP A 78 4.01 -3.06 -13.80
CA ASP A 78 3.39 -3.47 -12.53
C ASP A 78 3.92 -4.82 -12.08
N ILE A 79 4.01 -5.79 -12.99
CA ILE A 79 4.58 -7.12 -12.70
C ILE A 79 6.03 -7.01 -12.24
N LYS A 80 6.83 -6.15 -12.88
CA LYS A 80 8.21 -5.87 -12.48
C LYS A 80 8.26 -5.24 -11.09
N ALA A 81 7.45 -4.22 -10.85
CA ALA A 81 7.39 -3.50 -9.58
C ALA A 81 6.97 -4.42 -8.43
N ASP A 82 5.94 -5.25 -8.64
CA ASP A 82 5.44 -6.20 -7.65
C ASP A 82 6.50 -7.24 -7.26
N LYS A 83 7.13 -7.88 -8.25
CA LYS A 83 8.24 -8.82 -8.00
C LYS A 83 9.37 -8.19 -7.19
N TRP A 84 9.67 -6.91 -7.44
CA TRP A 84 10.73 -6.22 -6.72
C TRP A 84 10.31 -5.83 -5.31
N ALA A 85 9.11 -5.31 -5.13
CA ALA A 85 8.55 -4.99 -3.82
C ALA A 85 8.49 -6.22 -2.90
N GLN A 86 8.10 -7.39 -3.44
CA GLN A 86 8.11 -8.65 -2.70
C GLN A 86 9.52 -9.07 -2.25
N LYS A 87 10.54 -8.92 -3.12
CA LYS A 87 11.94 -9.20 -2.74
C LYS A 87 12.40 -8.29 -1.60
N MET A 88 12.11 -6.99 -1.69
CA MET A 88 12.46 -6.02 -0.64
C MET A 88 11.74 -6.31 0.66
N ARG A 89 10.43 -6.63 0.61
CA ARG A 89 9.63 -7.03 1.76
C ARG A 89 10.22 -8.27 2.45
N ASN A 90 10.57 -9.31 1.68
CA ASN A 90 11.11 -10.56 2.22
C ASN A 90 12.48 -10.36 2.89
N ALA A 91 13.27 -9.41 2.40
CA ALA A 91 14.57 -9.06 2.97
C ALA A 91 14.49 -7.96 4.04
N CYS A 92 13.32 -7.37 4.29
CA CYS A 92 13.12 -6.17 5.11
C CYS A 92 14.10 -5.02 4.77
N LYS A 93 14.48 -4.89 3.51
CA LYS A 93 15.49 -3.93 3.02
C LYS A 93 15.06 -3.32 1.70
N ILE A 94 15.48 -2.08 1.42
CA ILE A 94 15.25 -1.41 0.13
C ILE A 94 16.55 -1.32 -0.67
N TRP A 95 16.46 -1.61 -1.98
CA TRP A 95 17.52 -1.40 -2.97
C TRP A 95 16.91 -1.34 -4.37
N HIS A 96 17.63 -0.72 -5.32
CA HIS A 96 17.17 -0.60 -6.70
C HIS A 96 17.26 -1.91 -7.46
N SER A 97 16.34 -2.09 -8.43
CA SER A 97 16.36 -3.18 -9.38
C SER A 97 17.38 -2.92 -10.51
N ASN A 98 17.69 -3.96 -11.31
CA ASN A 98 18.16 -3.68 -12.65
C ASN A 98 16.99 -3.16 -13.48
N LEU A 99 17.06 -1.89 -13.89
CA LEU A 99 15.92 -1.19 -14.50
C LEU A 99 15.44 -1.82 -15.80
N ALA A 100 16.33 -2.35 -16.61
CA ALA A 100 15.99 -2.98 -17.89
C ALA A 100 15.30 -4.34 -17.73
N ASP A 101 15.58 -5.05 -16.63
CA ASP A 101 15.03 -6.40 -16.42
C ASP A 101 13.49 -6.35 -16.27
N GLY A 102 12.78 -7.00 -17.19
CA GLY A 102 11.31 -7.07 -17.19
C GLY A 102 10.60 -5.78 -17.63
N ALA A 103 11.33 -4.77 -18.11
CA ALA A 103 10.75 -3.64 -18.81
C ALA A 103 10.41 -4.05 -20.26
N PRO A 104 9.34 -3.47 -20.87
CA PRO A 104 9.06 -3.65 -22.30
C PRO A 104 10.23 -3.20 -23.17
N ASP A 105 10.51 -3.90 -24.26
CA ASP A 105 11.70 -3.64 -25.12
C ASP A 105 11.69 -2.27 -25.83
N ASN A 106 10.52 -1.63 -25.90
CA ASN A 106 10.35 -0.32 -26.57
C ASN A 106 10.65 0.89 -25.67
N TRP A 107 11.23 0.70 -24.48
CA TRP A 107 11.57 1.82 -23.61
C TRP A 107 12.69 2.69 -24.23
N ARG A 108 12.59 3.99 -24.01
CA ARG A 108 13.60 5.01 -24.37
C ARG A 108 14.22 5.65 -23.15
N LYS A 109 13.51 5.63 -22.02
CA LYS A 109 13.98 6.10 -20.73
C LYS A 109 13.27 5.31 -19.63
N LEU A 110 14.00 4.93 -18.61
CA LEU A 110 13.48 4.30 -17.40
C LEU A 110 13.88 5.08 -16.15
N GLY A 111 13.06 4.99 -15.12
CA GLY A 111 13.33 5.53 -13.79
C GLY A 111 12.69 4.64 -12.74
N GLU A 112 13.24 4.64 -11.53
CA GLU A 112 12.70 3.84 -10.43
C GLU A 112 12.74 4.64 -9.12
N ASN A 113 11.65 4.54 -8.36
CA ASN A 113 11.63 4.93 -6.96
C ASN A 113 11.35 3.69 -6.12
N VAL A 114 12.12 3.49 -5.07
CA VAL A 114 11.92 2.42 -4.09
C VAL A 114 11.89 3.01 -2.69
N GLY A 115 10.95 2.54 -1.86
CA GLY A 115 10.81 3.03 -0.51
C GLY A 115 10.04 2.09 0.39
N ARG A 116 10.04 2.40 1.68
CA ARG A 116 9.22 1.72 2.68
C ARG A 116 8.74 2.68 3.76
N GLY A 117 7.61 2.37 4.37
CA GLY A 117 7.05 3.21 5.44
C GLY A 117 5.83 2.57 6.11
N GLY A 118 5.19 3.32 6.98
CA GLY A 118 3.99 2.91 7.69
C GLY A 118 2.71 3.00 6.85
N SER A 119 2.73 3.78 5.75
CA SER A 119 1.63 3.85 4.77
C SER A 119 2.13 4.30 3.40
N ILE A 120 1.35 4.03 2.35
CA ILE A 120 1.64 4.44 0.97
C ILE A 120 1.80 5.98 0.91
N GLY A 121 0.85 6.72 1.48
CA GLY A 121 0.91 8.19 1.49
C GLY A 121 2.13 8.75 2.21
N GLN A 122 2.58 8.16 3.33
CA GLN A 122 3.82 8.56 3.99
C GLN A 122 5.05 8.35 3.10
N VAL A 123 5.11 7.22 2.37
CA VAL A 123 6.20 6.95 1.43
C VAL A 123 6.17 7.94 0.28
N HIS A 124 4.98 8.26 -0.26
CA HIS A 124 4.83 9.25 -1.32
C HIS A 124 5.29 10.64 -0.88
N VAL A 125 4.91 11.09 0.31
CA VAL A 125 5.40 12.35 0.89
C VAL A 125 6.93 12.34 1.02
N ALA A 126 7.52 11.24 1.47
CA ALA A 126 8.98 11.09 1.55
C ALA A 126 9.64 11.18 0.16
N TYR A 127 9.05 10.57 -0.87
CA TYR A 127 9.52 10.70 -2.25
C TYR A 127 9.47 12.15 -2.74
N MET A 128 8.39 12.87 -2.47
CA MET A 128 8.23 14.26 -2.89
C MET A 128 9.18 15.22 -2.15
N ASN A 129 9.67 14.85 -0.97
CA ASN A 129 10.68 15.58 -0.21
C ASN A 129 12.12 15.19 -0.58
N SER A 130 12.31 14.15 -1.39
CA SER A 130 13.63 13.70 -1.87
C SER A 130 13.88 14.19 -3.29
N PRO A 131 14.92 14.99 -3.56
CA PRO A 131 15.16 15.58 -4.89
C PRO A 131 15.19 14.53 -6.03
N GLY A 132 15.87 13.40 -5.82
CA GLY A 132 16.00 12.35 -6.85
C GLY A 132 14.68 11.62 -7.13
N HIS A 133 13.94 11.24 -6.07
CA HIS A 133 12.65 10.58 -6.23
C HIS A 133 11.60 11.53 -6.84
N LYS A 134 11.57 12.79 -6.38
CA LYS A 134 10.70 13.84 -6.92
C LYS A 134 10.98 14.09 -8.39
N ALA A 135 12.25 14.11 -8.79
CA ALA A 135 12.63 14.28 -10.19
C ALA A 135 12.05 13.18 -11.09
N ASN A 136 12.06 11.91 -10.65
CA ASN A 136 11.40 10.83 -11.37
C ASN A 136 9.88 11.01 -11.46
N ILE A 137 9.22 11.39 -10.36
CA ILE A 137 7.76 11.60 -10.33
C ILE A 137 7.34 12.72 -11.29
N LEU A 138 8.09 13.81 -11.33
CA LEU A 138 7.73 15.01 -12.07
C LEU A 138 8.40 15.12 -13.45
N ASP A 139 9.13 14.09 -13.91
CA ASP A 139 9.76 14.11 -15.21
C ASP A 139 8.71 14.07 -16.33
N PRO A 140 8.59 15.13 -17.15
CA PRO A 140 7.59 15.19 -18.23
C PRO A 140 7.88 14.20 -19.37
N ALA A 141 9.09 13.64 -19.42
CA ALA A 141 9.43 12.65 -20.45
C ALA A 141 8.77 11.29 -20.19
N PHE A 142 8.44 10.96 -18.93
CA PHE A 142 7.73 9.72 -18.64
C PHE A 142 6.25 9.83 -19.00
N ASN A 143 5.75 8.81 -19.70
CA ASN A 143 4.35 8.72 -20.12
C ASN A 143 3.66 7.43 -19.68
N GLN A 144 4.41 6.50 -19.07
CA GLN A 144 3.92 5.25 -18.52
C GLN A 144 4.58 4.99 -17.18
N MET A 145 3.88 4.24 -16.32
CA MET A 145 4.44 3.71 -15.08
C MET A 145 3.84 2.36 -14.72
N GLY A 146 4.59 1.58 -13.98
CA GLY A 146 4.06 0.50 -13.16
C GLY A 146 4.35 0.77 -11.69
N ALA A 147 3.48 0.23 -10.83
CA ALA A 147 3.57 0.45 -9.41
C ALA A 147 3.28 -0.83 -8.62
N ALA A 148 3.84 -0.89 -7.42
CA ALA A 148 3.47 -1.89 -6.43
C ALA A 148 3.55 -1.30 -5.02
N ALA A 149 2.68 -1.82 -4.14
CA ALA A 149 2.77 -1.64 -2.71
C ALA A 149 2.54 -2.99 -2.03
N VAL A 150 3.54 -3.50 -1.32
CA VAL A 150 3.50 -4.82 -0.70
C VAL A 150 3.74 -4.70 0.79
N TRP A 151 2.78 -5.16 1.58
CA TRP A 151 2.87 -5.15 3.03
C TRP A 151 3.65 -6.35 3.58
N GLY A 152 4.37 -6.11 4.67
CA GLY A 152 5.03 -7.14 5.45
C GLY A 152 5.34 -6.67 6.85
N ASP A 153 5.71 -7.60 7.72
CA ASP A 153 6.18 -7.29 9.07
C ASP A 153 7.70 -7.30 9.08
N CYS A 154 8.29 -6.16 9.41
CA CYS A 154 9.72 -5.99 9.48
C CYS A 154 10.15 -5.50 10.84
N ASN A 155 10.94 -6.32 11.56
CA ASN A 155 11.42 -6.00 12.91
C ASN A 155 10.28 -5.70 13.90
N GLY A 156 9.15 -6.40 13.78
CA GLY A 156 7.96 -6.21 14.62
C GLY A 156 7.05 -5.05 14.21
N TYR A 157 7.31 -4.39 13.09
CA TYR A 157 6.49 -3.29 12.59
C TYR A 157 5.86 -3.65 11.24
N ARG A 158 4.55 -3.40 11.10
CA ARG A 158 3.87 -3.48 9.81
C ARG A 158 4.41 -2.40 8.88
N THR A 159 4.94 -2.81 7.74
CA THR A 159 5.66 -1.94 6.80
C THR A 159 5.18 -2.18 5.38
N VAL A 160 4.89 -1.12 4.63
CA VAL A 160 4.66 -1.20 3.18
C VAL A 160 5.96 -0.94 2.43
N PHE A 161 6.22 -1.74 1.41
CA PHE A 161 7.30 -1.54 0.44
C PHE A 161 6.68 -1.09 -0.87
N THR A 162 7.10 0.07 -1.37
CA THR A 162 6.59 0.63 -2.62
C THR A 162 7.68 0.66 -3.69
N VAL A 163 7.27 0.39 -4.92
CA VAL A 163 8.11 0.50 -6.12
C VAL A 163 7.34 1.26 -7.19
N HIS A 164 7.95 2.29 -7.74
CA HIS A 164 7.48 2.96 -8.96
C HIS A 164 8.50 2.68 -10.06
N VAL A 165 8.06 2.16 -11.18
CA VAL A 165 8.86 2.04 -12.40
C VAL A 165 8.28 2.96 -13.45
N PHE A 166 9.02 4.00 -13.83
CA PHE A 166 8.63 4.96 -14.85
C PHE A 166 9.25 4.60 -16.19
N MET A 167 8.51 4.85 -17.27
CA MET A 167 8.96 4.58 -18.63
C MET A 167 8.54 5.71 -19.58
N LYS A 168 9.46 6.05 -20.49
CA LYS A 168 9.13 6.67 -21.78
C LYS A 168 9.13 5.56 -22.81
N GLY A 169 7.97 5.21 -23.36
CA GLY A 169 7.80 4.30 -24.48
C GLY A 169 7.59 5.05 -25.80
#